data_6afe036eee72ed5780351633356c1de8
#
_entry.id   6afe036eee72ed5780351633356c1de8
#
_cell.length_a   1.000
_cell.length_b   1.000
_cell.length_c   1.000
_cell.angle_alpha   90.00
_cell.angle_beta   90.00
_cell.angle_gamma   90.00
#
_symmetry.space_group_name_H-M   'P 1'
#
loop_
_entity.id
_entity.type
_entity.pdbx_description
1 polymer ?
#
loop_
_entity_poly.entity_id
_entity_poly.type
_entity_poly.pdbx_seq_one_letter_code
_entity_poly.pdbx_strand_id
1 'polypeptide(L)'
;ASLRIVEFKRPMRDDMSANNDPINQCIDYVKNIRQGNAVTKSGRPLDISETTPAYCYIICDLTKSMRDICQNHDLKDTYDRLGYFGYHSGFRIYFEVISFDQLLNSASERNASFFDKLGISHN
;
A
#
# COMPACT_ATOMS: atom_id res chain seq x y z
N ALA A 1 2.56 -5.53 -18.63
CA ALA A 1 2.43 -4.28 -17.85
C ALA A 1 1.69 -4.54 -16.54
N SER A 2 1.96 -3.76 -15.53
CA SER A 2 1.23 -3.78 -14.27
C SER A 2 0.98 -2.36 -13.81
N LEU A 3 -0.08 -2.18 -13.01
CA LEU A 3 -0.42 -0.90 -12.42
C LEU A 3 0.05 -0.91 -10.96
N ARG A 4 0.83 0.09 -10.57
CA ARG A 4 1.31 0.22 -9.19
C ARG A 4 0.89 1.58 -8.65
N ILE A 5 0.21 1.57 -7.52
CA ILE A 5 -0.28 2.77 -6.86
C ILE A 5 0.34 2.84 -5.48
N VAL A 6 0.90 3.99 -5.15
CA VAL A 6 1.46 4.24 -3.82
C VAL A 6 0.72 5.44 -3.23
N GLU A 7 0.10 5.26 -2.09
CA GLU A 7 -0.61 6.31 -1.36
C GLU A 7 0.06 6.55 -0.01
N PHE A 8 0.31 7.83 0.28
CA PHE A 8 0.82 8.24 1.58
C PHE A 8 -0.29 8.95 2.36
N LYS A 9 -0.54 8.49 3.57
CA LYS A 9 -1.43 9.18 4.50
C LYS A 9 -0.58 9.91 5.53
N ARG A 10 -1.03 11.10 5.94
CA ARG A 10 -0.29 11.88 6.96
C ARG A 10 -0.15 11.07 8.25
N PRO A 11 0.93 11.28 9.02
CA PRO A 11 1.13 10.60 10.30
C PRO A 11 -0.02 10.83 11.27
N MET A 12 -0.28 9.86 12.12
CA MET A 12 -1.26 9.89 13.21
C MET A 12 -2.72 10.09 12.78
N ARG A 13 -3.01 9.88 11.50
CA ARG A 13 -4.37 10.02 11.01
C ARG A 13 -5.25 8.89 11.50
N ASP A 14 -6.35 9.21 12.19
CA ASP A 14 -7.25 8.24 12.81
C ASP A 14 -8.74 8.57 12.54
N ASP A 15 -9.02 9.09 11.34
CA ASP A 15 -10.37 9.46 10.91
C ASP A 15 -10.91 8.59 9.78
N MET A 16 -10.44 7.35 9.68
CA MET A 16 -10.89 6.41 8.66
C MET A 16 -12.31 5.93 8.98
N SER A 17 -13.12 5.78 7.94
CA SER A 17 -14.52 5.36 8.07
C SER A 17 -14.99 4.80 6.73
N ALA A 18 -16.24 4.34 6.68
CA ALA A 18 -16.84 3.89 5.42
C ALA A 18 -16.80 4.96 4.32
N ASN A 19 -16.87 6.26 4.70
CA ASN A 19 -16.82 7.38 3.77
C ASN A 19 -15.40 7.90 3.51
N ASN A 20 -14.42 7.42 4.27
CA ASN A 20 -13.03 7.82 4.16
C ASN A 20 -12.14 6.59 4.29
N ASP A 21 -12.28 5.69 3.32
CA ASP A 21 -11.66 4.36 3.32
C ASP A 21 -10.57 4.33 2.24
N PRO A 22 -9.29 4.30 2.64
CA PRO A 22 -8.19 4.29 1.66
C PRO A 22 -8.20 3.08 0.75
N ILE A 23 -8.68 1.93 1.23
CA ILE A 23 -8.75 0.71 0.41
C ILE A 23 -9.79 0.90 -0.69
N ASN A 24 -10.99 1.38 -0.36
CA ASN A 24 -12.02 1.67 -1.35
C ASN A 24 -11.58 2.76 -2.34
N GLN A 25 -10.87 3.78 -1.87
CA GLN A 25 -10.33 4.82 -2.74
C GLN A 25 -9.37 4.24 -3.78
N CYS A 26 -8.50 3.30 -3.37
CA CYS A 26 -7.61 2.62 -4.30
C CYS A 26 -8.37 1.74 -5.29
N ILE A 27 -9.39 1.01 -4.82
CA ILE A 27 -10.23 0.19 -5.70
C ILE A 27 -10.87 1.06 -6.77
N ASP A 28 -11.48 2.17 -6.39
CA ASP A 28 -12.15 3.08 -7.33
C ASP A 28 -11.16 3.67 -8.33
N TYR A 29 -9.98 4.04 -7.86
CA TYR A 29 -8.93 4.57 -8.73
C TYR A 29 -8.49 3.54 -9.77
N VAL A 30 -8.25 2.30 -9.35
CA VAL A 30 -7.87 1.20 -10.25
C VAL A 30 -8.98 0.94 -11.26
N LYS A 31 -10.24 0.92 -10.83
CA LYS A 31 -11.37 0.71 -11.72
C LYS A 31 -11.43 1.80 -12.81
N ASN A 32 -11.25 3.05 -12.40
CA ASN A 32 -11.25 4.17 -13.36
C ASN A 32 -10.12 4.05 -14.38
N ILE A 33 -8.92 3.71 -13.95
CA ILE A 33 -7.78 3.54 -14.85
C ILE A 33 -8.04 2.38 -15.82
N ARG A 34 -8.53 1.26 -15.33
CA ARG A 34 -8.82 0.08 -16.16
C ARG A 34 -9.91 0.33 -17.18
N GLN A 35 -10.79 1.28 -16.94
CA GLN A 35 -11.82 1.69 -17.88
C GLN A 35 -11.32 2.66 -18.95
N GLY A 36 -10.02 2.97 -18.94
CA GLY A 36 -9.43 3.87 -19.93
C GLY A 36 -9.62 5.35 -19.63
N ASN A 37 -9.97 5.71 -18.39
CA ASN A 37 -10.23 7.09 -17.99
C ASN A 37 -8.95 7.87 -17.61
N ALA A 38 -7.78 7.23 -17.69
CA ALA A 38 -6.50 7.87 -17.38
C ALA A 38 -5.66 8.03 -18.64
N VAL A 39 -4.90 9.13 -18.68
CA VAL A 39 -3.96 9.41 -19.77
C VAL A 39 -2.60 9.81 -19.17
N THR A 40 -1.54 9.67 -19.95
CA THR A 40 -0.23 10.15 -19.58
C THR A 40 -0.18 11.68 -19.61
N LYS A 41 0.89 12.26 -19.07
CA LYS A 41 1.10 13.73 -19.12
C LYS A 41 1.10 14.28 -20.54
N SER A 42 1.48 13.47 -21.53
CA SER A 42 1.48 13.86 -22.94
C SER A 42 0.11 13.66 -23.62
N GLY A 43 -0.92 13.26 -22.88
CA GLY A 43 -2.26 13.03 -23.39
C GLY A 43 -2.46 11.67 -24.03
N ARG A 44 -1.47 10.78 -23.98
CA ARG A 44 -1.63 9.42 -24.52
C ARG A 44 -2.41 8.54 -23.55
N PRO A 45 -3.34 7.72 -24.04
CA PRO A 45 -3.99 6.72 -23.21
C PRO A 45 -2.96 5.75 -22.60
N LEU A 46 -3.18 5.35 -21.35
CA LEU A 46 -2.38 4.29 -20.75
C LEU A 46 -2.74 2.94 -21.37
N ASP A 47 -1.73 2.11 -21.62
CA ASP A 47 -1.93 0.75 -22.13
C ASP A 47 -2.31 -0.18 -20.98
N ILE A 48 -3.51 0.01 -20.44
CA ILE A 48 -4.04 -0.72 -19.29
C ILE A 48 -5.43 -1.23 -19.66
N SER A 49 -5.65 -2.50 -19.39
CA SER A 49 -6.93 -3.16 -19.60
C SER A 49 -7.53 -3.63 -18.28
N GLU A 50 -8.73 -4.19 -18.34
CA GLU A 50 -9.40 -4.77 -17.18
C GLU A 50 -8.62 -5.94 -16.56
N THR A 51 -7.74 -6.59 -17.34
CA THR A 51 -6.94 -7.72 -16.88
C THR A 51 -5.56 -7.33 -16.40
N THR A 52 -5.18 -6.07 -16.52
CA THR A 52 -3.86 -5.60 -16.04
C THR A 52 -3.76 -5.80 -14.53
N PRO A 53 -2.72 -6.50 -14.03
CA PRO A 53 -2.52 -6.65 -12.60
C PRO A 53 -2.33 -5.31 -11.91
N ALA A 54 -2.90 -5.16 -10.72
CA ALA A 54 -2.79 -3.94 -9.94
C ALA A 54 -2.26 -4.23 -8.54
N TYR A 55 -1.38 -3.36 -8.08
CA TYR A 55 -0.77 -3.40 -6.76
C TYR A 55 -0.96 -2.05 -6.09
N CYS A 56 -1.56 -2.04 -4.92
CA CYS A 56 -1.78 -0.83 -4.14
C CYS A 56 -0.99 -0.90 -2.84
N TYR A 57 -0.16 0.10 -2.62
CA TYR A 57 0.65 0.25 -1.42
C TYR A 57 0.18 1.48 -0.67
N ILE A 58 -0.26 1.30 0.56
CA ILE A 58 -0.74 2.39 1.42
C ILE A 58 0.24 2.53 2.58
N ILE A 59 0.86 3.69 2.69
CA ILE A 59 1.82 4.00 3.74
C ILE A 59 1.14 4.95 4.72
N CYS A 60 1.05 4.54 5.98
CA CYS A 60 0.26 5.24 7.00
C CYS A 60 0.70 4.84 8.40
N ASP A 61 0.12 5.44 9.40
CA ASP A 61 0.16 4.89 10.76
C ASP A 61 -1.00 3.92 10.96
N LEU A 62 -0.76 2.85 11.72
CA LEU A 62 -1.79 1.86 12.02
C LEU A 62 -2.58 2.28 13.25
N THR A 63 -3.32 3.36 13.10
CA THR A 63 -4.28 3.82 14.12
C THR A 63 -5.45 2.85 14.19
N LYS A 64 -6.28 2.99 15.22
CA LYS A 64 -7.43 2.09 15.41
C LYS A 64 -8.35 2.10 14.20
N SER A 65 -8.68 3.29 13.66
CA SER A 65 -9.57 3.38 12.50
C SER A 65 -8.95 2.73 11.25
N MET A 66 -7.64 2.88 11.05
CA MET A 66 -6.97 2.25 9.92
C MET A 66 -6.94 0.71 10.06
N ARG A 67 -6.69 0.20 11.27
CA ARG A 67 -6.74 -1.24 11.53
C ARG A 67 -8.14 -1.80 11.28
N ASP A 68 -9.17 -1.08 11.72
CA ASP A 68 -10.56 -1.47 11.48
C ASP A 68 -10.86 -1.57 9.98
N ILE A 69 -10.40 -0.60 9.20
CA ILE A 69 -10.55 -0.61 7.74
C ILE A 69 -9.86 -1.84 7.13
N CYS A 70 -8.63 -2.12 7.53
CA CYS A 70 -7.90 -3.29 7.02
C CYS A 70 -8.63 -4.59 7.35
N GLN A 71 -9.13 -4.72 8.57
CA GLN A 71 -9.88 -5.90 9.01
C GLN A 71 -11.21 -6.05 8.27
N ASN A 72 -11.90 -4.94 8.04
CA ASN A 72 -13.17 -4.94 7.29
C ASN A 72 -12.98 -5.38 5.84
N HIS A 73 -11.82 -5.13 5.26
CA HIS A 73 -11.46 -5.61 3.93
C HIS A 73 -10.79 -6.98 3.93
N ASP A 74 -10.81 -7.66 5.07
CA ASP A 74 -10.24 -9.00 5.24
C ASP A 74 -8.76 -9.09 4.89
N LEU A 75 -8.02 -8.00 5.09
CA LEU A 75 -6.57 -8.00 4.97
C LEU A 75 -5.97 -8.69 6.20
N LYS A 76 -4.83 -9.32 6.00
CA LYS A 76 -4.16 -10.10 7.04
C LYS A 76 -3.00 -9.33 7.63
N ASP A 77 -2.76 -9.47 8.93
CA ASP A 77 -1.59 -8.92 9.60
C ASP A 77 -0.31 -9.46 8.99
N THR A 78 0.69 -8.61 8.87
CA THR A 78 2.05 -9.09 8.64
C THR A 78 2.60 -9.73 9.92
N TYR A 79 3.70 -10.48 9.79
CA TYR A 79 4.29 -11.22 10.91
C TYR A 79 4.64 -10.29 12.09
N ASP A 80 5.15 -9.10 11.79
CA ASP A 80 5.53 -8.11 12.80
C ASP A 80 4.35 -7.28 13.32
N ARG A 81 3.15 -7.48 12.78
CA ARG A 81 1.92 -6.73 13.10
C ARG A 81 2.02 -5.22 12.81
N LEU A 82 2.97 -4.82 11.99
CA LEU A 82 3.19 -3.44 11.60
C LEU A 82 2.68 -3.15 10.19
N GLY A 83 1.92 -4.05 9.63
CA GLY A 83 1.31 -3.89 8.31
C GLY A 83 0.21 -4.89 8.07
N TYR A 84 -0.42 -4.76 6.90
CA TYR A 84 -1.46 -5.66 6.41
C TYR A 84 -1.21 -5.97 4.94
N PHE A 85 -1.71 -7.10 4.49
CA PHE A 85 -1.63 -7.48 3.09
C PHE A 85 -2.84 -8.32 2.70
N GLY A 86 -3.11 -8.38 1.42
CA GLY A 86 -4.16 -9.24 0.92
C GLY A 86 -4.42 -9.03 -0.56
N TYR A 87 -5.07 -10.00 -1.17
CA TYR A 87 -5.46 -9.95 -2.56
C TYR A 87 -6.98 -9.94 -2.67
N HIS A 88 -7.51 -8.91 -3.32
CA HIS A 88 -8.94 -8.83 -3.58
C HIS A 88 -9.23 -9.49 -4.93
N SER A 89 -9.70 -10.74 -4.91
CA SER A 89 -9.91 -11.52 -6.12
C SER A 89 -10.99 -10.93 -7.05
N GLY A 90 -12.02 -10.33 -6.48
CA GLY A 90 -13.10 -9.71 -7.25
C GLY A 90 -12.64 -8.57 -8.14
N PHE A 91 -11.72 -7.73 -7.64
CA PHE A 91 -11.15 -6.62 -8.39
C PHE A 91 -9.73 -6.90 -8.89
N ARG A 92 -9.16 -8.05 -8.54
CA ARG A 92 -7.80 -8.44 -8.94
C ARG A 92 -6.78 -7.37 -8.58
N ILE A 93 -6.77 -6.98 -7.31
CA ILE A 93 -5.86 -6.00 -6.75
C ILE A 93 -5.16 -6.61 -5.55
N TYR A 94 -3.84 -6.52 -5.53
CA TYR A 94 -3.05 -6.84 -4.35
C TYR A 94 -2.85 -5.58 -3.53
N PHE A 95 -3.12 -5.69 -2.24
CA PHE A 95 -2.95 -4.59 -1.28
C PHE A 95 -1.83 -4.89 -0.31
N GLU A 96 -1.07 -3.86 0.00
CA GLU A 96 -0.09 -3.89 1.07
C GLU A 96 -0.19 -2.58 1.84
N VAL A 97 -0.51 -2.68 3.12
CA VAL A 97 -0.58 -1.52 4.02
C VAL A 97 0.65 -1.56 4.90
N ILE A 98 1.47 -0.53 4.79
CA ILE A 98 2.79 -0.47 5.40
C ILE A 98 2.79 0.69 6.39
N SER A 99 3.04 0.40 7.67
CA SER A 99 3.16 1.46 8.65
C SER A 99 4.51 2.18 8.52
N PHE A 100 4.57 3.42 8.99
CA PHE A 100 5.84 4.13 9.09
C PHE A 100 6.83 3.38 9.97
N ASP A 101 6.35 2.75 11.04
CA ASP A 101 7.19 1.91 11.91
C ASP A 101 7.78 0.72 11.16
N GLN A 102 6.99 0.07 10.31
CA GLN A 102 7.49 -1.05 9.49
C GLN A 102 8.58 -0.60 8.53
N LEU A 103 8.39 0.56 7.88
CA LEU A 103 9.40 1.14 6.99
C LEU A 103 10.69 1.45 7.74
N LEU A 104 10.60 2.06 8.91
CA LEU A 104 11.76 2.40 9.73
C LEU A 104 12.48 1.15 10.20
N ASN A 105 11.76 0.13 10.64
CA ASN A 105 12.36 -1.14 11.05
C ASN A 105 13.07 -1.83 9.89
N SER A 106 12.46 -1.88 8.72
CA SER A 106 13.08 -2.44 7.52
C SER A 106 14.37 -1.71 7.14
N ALA A 107 14.36 -0.38 7.21
CA ALA A 107 15.55 0.44 6.94
C ALA A 107 16.64 0.17 7.96
N SER A 108 16.28 0.09 9.25
CA SER A 108 17.22 -0.20 10.33
C SER A 108 17.86 -1.58 10.16
N GLU A 109 17.08 -2.60 9.84
CA GLU A 109 17.58 -3.95 9.60
C GLU A 109 18.55 -4.00 8.41
N ARG A 110 18.23 -3.29 7.32
CA ARG A 110 19.12 -3.20 6.16
C ARG A 110 20.43 -2.51 6.50
N ASN A 111 20.38 -1.43 7.27
CA ASN A 111 21.58 -0.72 7.71
C ASN A 111 22.44 -1.58 8.63
N ALA A 112 21.83 -2.29 9.58
CA ALA A 112 22.53 -3.22 10.45
C ALA A 112 23.25 -4.31 9.65
N SER A 113 22.55 -4.92 8.70
CA SER A 113 23.13 -5.95 7.83
C SER A 113 24.30 -5.40 7.00
N PHE A 114 24.17 -4.18 6.50
CA PHE A 114 25.24 -3.52 5.74
C PHE A 114 26.49 -3.31 6.60
N PHE A 115 26.32 -2.77 7.81
CA PHE A 115 27.43 -2.55 8.72
C PHE A 115 28.08 -3.86 9.17
N ASP A 116 27.29 -4.90 9.39
CA ASP A 116 27.82 -6.22 9.73
C ASP A 116 28.71 -6.77 8.62
N LYS A 117 28.30 -6.61 7.36
CA LYS A 117 29.10 -7.05 6.19
C LYS A 117 30.40 -6.29 6.08
N LEU A 118 30.44 -5.05 6.52
CA LEU A 118 31.65 -4.23 6.53
C LEU A 118 32.52 -4.49 7.77
N GLY A 119 32.05 -5.28 8.74
CA GLY A 119 32.76 -5.49 10.00
C GLY A 119 32.75 -4.27 10.91
N ILE A 120 31.79 -3.35 10.72
CA ILE A 120 31.67 -2.11 11.49
C ILE A 120 30.57 -2.29 12.53
N SER A 121 30.87 -1.95 13.80
CA SER A 121 29.84 -1.91 14.83
C SER A 121 28.95 -0.69 14.66
N HIS A 122 27.63 -0.88 14.85
CA HIS A 122 26.65 0.19 14.82
C HIS A 122 25.79 0.15 16.09
N ASN A 123 25.26 1.28 16.49
CA ASN A 123 24.40 1.39 17.66
C ASN A 123 23.03 1.94 17.25
#